data_5dfc6a68df24b4953d6f96a00a2ad1c2
#
_entry.id   5dfc6a68df24b4953d6f96a00a2ad1c2
#
_cell.length_a   1.000
_cell.length_b   1.000
_cell.length_c   1.000
_cell.angle_alpha   90.00
_cell.angle_beta   90.00
_cell.angle_gamma   90.00
#
_symmetry.space_group_name_H-M   'P 1'
#
loop_
_entity.id
_entity.type
_entity.pdbx_description
1 polymer ?
#
loop_
_entity_poly.entity_id
_entity_poly.type
_entity_poly.pdbx_seq_one_letter_code
_entity_poly.pdbx_strand_id
1 'polypeptide(L)'
;DADKYLSVWEYSSYSIRGSNPIVPSTQQAEAKTVEGGLGYDYATSWSFSPGEMITWLVPSWYGFGYQKYQGIFSNNQLTMANFYWGPQPFTHAPQYMGLIVFLLAVIGFIKNRKDPFVQYLGVMIVFSLLVAFGKEFPLVYDLMYRFFPMFNKFRIPSMILVLVQIFIPILAAYGI
;
A
#
# COMPACT_ATOMS: atom_id res chain seq x y z
N ASP A 1 21.22 13.89 17.79
CA ASP A 1 20.11 13.54 16.85
C ASP A 1 18.76 14.13 17.26
N ALA A 2 18.60 14.65 18.50
CA ALA A 2 17.35 15.28 18.95
C ALA A 2 16.98 16.54 18.14
N ASP A 3 17.98 17.31 17.76
CA ASP A 3 17.80 18.55 16.97
C ASP A 3 17.17 18.25 15.59
N LYS A 4 17.48 17.09 14.97
CA LYS A 4 16.89 16.68 13.69
C LYS A 4 15.40 16.38 13.85
N TYR A 5 15.02 15.72 14.95
CA TYR A 5 13.61 15.42 15.21
C TYR A 5 12.83 16.67 15.58
N LEU A 6 13.43 17.57 16.36
CA LEU A 6 12.81 18.84 16.73
C LEU A 6 12.62 19.75 15.51
N SER A 7 13.61 19.85 14.64
CA SER A 7 13.50 20.65 13.41
C SER A 7 12.46 20.06 12.44
N VAL A 8 12.39 18.74 12.29
CA VAL A 8 11.34 18.09 11.48
C VAL A 8 9.96 18.31 12.09
N TRP A 9 9.84 18.29 13.41
CA TRP A 9 8.57 18.52 14.10
C TRP A 9 8.12 19.99 13.94
N GLU A 10 9.02 20.95 14.10
CA GLU A 10 8.75 22.36 13.86
C GLU A 10 8.36 22.63 12.40
N TYR A 11 9.10 22.07 11.43
CA TYR A 11 8.79 22.20 10.01
C TYR A 11 7.51 21.47 9.59
N SER A 12 7.05 20.48 10.35
CA SER A 12 5.83 19.74 10.02
C SER A 12 4.60 20.63 9.96
N SER A 13 4.54 21.70 10.76
CA SER A 13 3.45 22.66 10.76
C SER A 13 3.37 23.52 9.49
N TYR A 14 4.49 23.66 8.75
CA TYR A 14 4.57 24.40 7.49
C TYR A 14 4.51 23.50 6.26
N SER A 15 4.46 22.19 6.45
CA SER A 15 4.37 21.22 5.37
C SER A 15 2.91 21.02 4.92
N ILE A 16 2.73 20.51 3.69
CA ILE A 16 1.40 20.12 3.17
C ILE A 16 0.66 19.10 4.05
N ARG A 17 1.36 18.47 5.00
CA ARG A 17 0.79 17.52 5.96
C ARG A 17 0.38 18.14 7.27
N GLY A 18 0.79 19.37 7.55
CA GLY A 18 0.57 20.05 8.84
C GLY A 18 -0.19 21.36 8.76
N SER A 19 -0.24 22.02 7.60
CA SER A 19 -0.91 23.30 7.42
C SER A 19 -1.81 23.33 6.19
N ASN A 20 -2.75 24.26 6.17
CA ASN A 20 -3.50 24.56 4.95
C ASN A 20 -2.56 25.18 3.91
N PRO A 21 -2.66 24.82 2.62
CA PRO A 21 -1.83 25.40 1.57
C PRO A 21 -2.06 26.92 1.50
N ILE A 22 -0.95 27.66 1.49
CA ILE A 22 -0.97 29.14 1.42
C ILE A 22 -1.51 29.63 0.05
N VAL A 23 -1.37 28.80 -0.99
CA VAL A 23 -1.90 29.08 -2.33
C VAL A 23 -2.92 28.00 -2.65
N PRO A 24 -4.21 28.35 -2.85
CA PRO A 24 -5.21 27.38 -3.29
C PRO A 24 -4.89 27.01 -4.74
N SER A 25 -4.33 25.81 -4.94
CA SER A 25 -4.23 25.23 -6.28
C SER A 25 -5.63 24.85 -6.76
N THR A 26 -5.99 25.22 -7.97
CA THR A 26 -7.29 24.97 -8.59
C THR A 26 -7.70 23.48 -8.62
N GLN A 27 -6.76 22.55 -8.41
CA GLN A 27 -6.99 21.12 -8.33
C GLN A 27 -7.19 20.58 -6.90
N GLN A 28 -6.94 21.40 -5.88
CA GLN A 28 -7.10 21.02 -4.45
C GLN A 28 -8.39 21.56 -3.82
N ALA A 29 -9.17 22.35 -4.56
CA ALA A 29 -10.40 22.96 -4.05
C ALA A 29 -11.52 21.94 -3.72
N GLU A 30 -11.44 20.71 -4.19
CA GLU A 30 -12.39 19.63 -3.87
C GLU A 30 -11.97 18.72 -2.72
N ALA A 31 -10.72 18.77 -2.30
CA ALA A 31 -10.27 18.01 -1.13
C ALA A 31 -10.67 18.81 0.13
N LYS A 32 -11.83 18.50 0.73
CA LYS A 32 -12.17 18.92 2.09
C LYS A 32 -11.06 18.43 3.02
N THR A 33 -10.08 19.30 3.27
CA THR A 33 -9.02 19.04 4.23
C THR A 33 -9.66 19.01 5.62
N VAL A 34 -9.68 17.85 6.24
CA VAL A 34 -9.79 17.74 7.68
C VAL A 34 -8.60 18.53 8.23
N GLU A 35 -8.82 19.43 9.20
CA GLU A 35 -7.80 20.34 9.71
C GLU A 35 -6.44 19.64 9.88
N GLY A 36 -5.42 20.07 9.12
CA GLY A 36 -4.04 19.62 9.26
C GLY A 36 -3.72 18.21 8.73
N GLY A 37 -4.48 17.63 7.76
CA GLY A 37 -4.21 16.34 7.16
C GLY A 37 -4.19 16.36 5.62
N LEU A 38 -3.84 15.22 5.02
CA LEU A 38 -3.93 15.01 3.57
C LEU A 38 -5.40 14.81 3.17
N GLY A 39 -5.82 15.35 2.03
CA GLY A 39 -7.14 15.04 1.47
C GLY A 39 -7.30 13.53 1.25
N TYR A 40 -8.49 13.01 1.48
CA TYR A 40 -8.77 11.57 1.44
C TYR A 40 -8.37 10.91 0.11
N ASP A 41 -8.72 11.52 -1.02
CA ASP A 41 -8.40 10.99 -2.35
C ASP A 41 -6.90 10.93 -2.60
N TYR A 42 -6.17 11.93 -2.13
CA TYR A 42 -4.71 11.95 -2.22
C TYR A 42 -4.06 10.93 -1.27
N ALA A 43 -4.57 10.80 -0.06
CA ALA A 43 -4.10 9.82 0.92
C ALA A 43 -4.30 8.38 0.42
N THR A 44 -5.40 8.12 -0.30
CA THR A 44 -5.79 6.78 -0.79
C THR A 44 -5.41 6.51 -2.26
N SER A 45 -4.68 7.41 -2.92
CA SER A 45 -4.33 7.26 -4.35
C SER A 45 -3.60 5.95 -4.68
N TRP A 46 -2.81 5.41 -3.76
CA TRP A 46 -2.09 4.14 -3.89
C TRP A 46 -2.74 3.04 -3.03
N SER A 47 -4.05 2.91 -3.12
CA SER A 47 -4.76 1.79 -2.52
C SER A 47 -4.50 0.51 -3.30
N PHE A 48 -4.35 -0.59 -2.57
CA PHE A 48 -4.21 -1.92 -3.15
C PHE A 48 -5.58 -2.47 -3.52
N SER A 49 -5.76 -2.96 -4.73
CA SER A 49 -7.03 -3.56 -5.14
C SER A 49 -7.12 -5.02 -4.69
N PRO A 50 -8.29 -5.51 -4.26
CA PRO A 50 -8.49 -6.93 -4.02
C PRO A 50 -8.11 -7.82 -5.22
N GLY A 51 -8.31 -7.35 -6.45
CA GLY A 51 -7.87 -8.04 -7.66
C GLY A 51 -6.37 -8.19 -7.77
N GLU A 52 -5.59 -7.23 -7.25
CA GLU A 52 -4.13 -7.29 -7.26
C GLU A 52 -3.56 -8.41 -6.36
N MET A 53 -4.36 -8.99 -5.44
CA MET A 53 -3.94 -10.16 -4.67
C MET A 53 -3.57 -11.35 -5.57
N ILE A 54 -4.10 -11.41 -6.79
CA ILE A 54 -3.74 -12.45 -7.76
C ILE A 54 -2.25 -12.37 -8.13
N THR A 55 -1.65 -11.18 -8.07
CA THR A 55 -0.21 -11.03 -8.34
C THR A 55 0.69 -11.75 -7.32
N TRP A 56 0.18 -12.06 -6.14
CA TRP A 56 0.90 -12.86 -5.14
C TRP A 56 1.09 -14.30 -5.59
N LEU A 57 0.16 -14.81 -6.39
CA LEU A 57 0.14 -16.19 -6.91
C LEU A 57 0.70 -16.28 -8.33
N VAL A 58 0.34 -15.30 -9.18
CA VAL A 58 0.74 -15.26 -10.59
C VAL A 58 1.57 -14.00 -10.81
N PRO A 59 2.88 -14.14 -11.06
CA PRO A 59 3.75 -12.99 -11.27
C PRO A 59 3.26 -12.16 -12.45
N SER A 60 3.30 -10.85 -12.29
CA SER A 60 2.97 -9.90 -13.37
C SER A 60 1.54 -9.96 -13.89
N TRP A 61 0.58 -10.46 -13.12
CA TRP A 61 -0.82 -10.48 -13.53
C TRP A 61 -1.33 -9.09 -13.95
N TYR A 62 -0.92 -8.03 -13.26
CA TYR A 62 -1.20 -6.64 -13.62
C TYR A 62 -0.06 -5.98 -14.41
N GLY A 63 0.83 -6.76 -14.99
CA GLY A 63 1.97 -6.28 -15.75
C GLY A 63 3.13 -5.82 -14.87
N PHE A 64 4.16 -5.29 -15.52
CA PHE A 64 5.32 -4.70 -14.87
C PHE A 64 5.28 -3.19 -15.06
N GLY A 65 5.87 -2.41 -14.19
CA GLY A 65 5.99 -0.98 -14.35
C GLY A 65 6.68 -0.54 -15.66
N TYR A 66 7.56 0.42 -15.57
CA TYR A 66 8.25 0.94 -16.75
C TYR A 66 9.31 -0.01 -17.27
N GLN A 67 9.21 -0.38 -18.56
CA GLN A 67 10.19 -1.21 -19.26
C GLN A 67 10.54 -0.60 -20.61
N LYS A 68 11.73 -0.97 -21.11
CA LYS A 68 12.16 -0.60 -22.46
C LYS A 68 11.34 -1.40 -23.47
N TYR A 69 10.64 -0.68 -24.33
CA TYR A 69 9.84 -1.23 -25.41
C TYR A 69 10.37 -0.75 -26.76
N GLN A 70 10.50 -1.68 -27.70
CA GLN A 70 10.83 -1.41 -29.08
C GLN A 70 9.90 -2.26 -29.96
N GLY A 71 8.99 -1.61 -30.67
CA GLY A 71 8.01 -2.31 -31.49
C GLY A 71 7.15 -1.36 -32.32
N ILE A 72 6.10 -1.91 -32.92
CA ILE A 72 5.22 -1.18 -33.87
C ILE A 72 4.65 0.11 -33.26
N PHE A 73 4.26 0.08 -31.99
CA PHE A 73 3.67 1.26 -31.30
C PHE A 73 4.69 2.36 -30.96
N SER A 74 5.98 2.08 -31.05
CA SER A 74 7.05 3.05 -30.82
C SER A 74 7.81 3.43 -32.11
N ASN A 75 7.25 3.12 -33.30
CA ASN A 75 7.94 3.29 -34.59
C ASN A 75 9.33 2.64 -34.60
N ASN A 76 9.47 1.47 -33.94
CA ASN A 76 10.73 0.77 -33.72
C ASN A 76 11.84 1.56 -32.98
N GLN A 77 11.46 2.67 -32.32
CA GLN A 77 12.35 3.40 -31.43
C GLN A 77 12.31 2.82 -30.03
N LEU A 78 13.45 2.82 -29.34
CA LEU A 78 13.55 2.37 -27.95
C LEU A 78 12.90 3.43 -27.03
N THR A 79 11.74 3.12 -26.48
CA THR A 79 11.00 4.02 -25.57
C THR A 79 10.72 3.35 -24.23
N MET A 80 10.55 4.15 -23.19
CA MET A 80 10.08 3.64 -21.89
C MET A 80 8.55 3.60 -21.89
N ALA A 81 7.97 2.41 -21.81
CA ALA A 81 6.54 2.21 -21.73
C ALA A 81 6.14 1.64 -20.36
N ASN A 82 5.00 2.09 -19.83
CA ASN A 82 4.43 1.54 -18.61
C ASN A 82 3.54 0.34 -19.00
N PHE A 83 3.89 -0.83 -18.51
CA PHE A 83 3.14 -2.08 -18.73
C PHE A 83 2.25 -2.47 -17.53
N TYR A 84 2.22 -1.65 -16.48
CA TYR A 84 1.29 -1.85 -15.39
C TYR A 84 -0.09 -1.29 -15.77
N TRP A 85 -1.13 -2.11 -15.63
CA TRP A 85 -2.51 -1.76 -15.97
C TRP A 85 -3.48 -1.90 -14.78
N GLY A 86 -2.95 -1.99 -13.56
CA GLY A 86 -3.73 -1.97 -12.32
C GLY A 86 -4.19 -0.56 -11.91
N PRO A 87 -4.94 -0.44 -10.81
CA PRO A 87 -5.57 0.80 -10.37
C PRO A 87 -4.61 1.81 -9.73
N GLN A 88 -3.39 1.40 -9.37
CA GLN A 88 -2.43 2.31 -8.74
C GLN A 88 -1.79 3.26 -9.78
N PRO A 89 -1.56 4.55 -9.46
CA PRO A 89 -1.07 5.52 -10.46
C PRO A 89 0.31 5.17 -11.03
N PHE A 90 1.23 4.69 -10.18
CA PHE A 90 2.62 4.37 -10.54
C PHE A 90 3.07 3.17 -9.72
N THR A 91 3.27 2.03 -10.35
CA THR A 91 3.81 0.83 -9.69
C THR A 91 4.92 0.26 -10.55
N HIS A 92 6.11 0.08 -9.97
CA HIS A 92 7.27 -0.47 -10.65
C HIS A 92 7.45 -1.98 -10.44
N ALA A 93 6.92 -2.50 -9.34
CA ALA A 93 7.12 -3.89 -8.97
C ALA A 93 5.82 -4.52 -8.47
N PRO A 94 5.28 -5.52 -9.17
CA PRO A 94 4.22 -6.34 -8.64
C PRO A 94 4.73 -7.13 -7.43
N GLN A 95 3.91 -7.23 -6.40
CA GLN A 95 4.25 -7.93 -5.16
C GLN A 95 4.04 -9.43 -5.32
N TYR A 96 4.97 -10.14 -5.95
CA TYR A 96 4.92 -11.59 -6.06
C TYR A 96 5.53 -12.24 -4.81
N MET A 97 4.81 -13.14 -4.17
CA MET A 97 5.26 -13.83 -2.95
C MET A 97 5.70 -15.28 -3.20
N GLY A 98 5.34 -15.85 -4.32
CA GLY A 98 5.57 -17.25 -4.65
C GLY A 98 4.42 -18.17 -4.23
N LEU A 99 3.91 -18.93 -5.20
CA LEU A 99 2.78 -19.83 -4.99
C LEU A 99 3.06 -20.86 -3.89
N ILE A 100 4.26 -21.43 -3.87
CA ILE A 100 4.64 -22.46 -2.88
C ILE A 100 4.64 -21.88 -1.47
N VAL A 101 5.23 -20.70 -1.30
CA VAL A 101 5.28 -20.02 0.01
C VAL A 101 3.86 -19.69 0.49
N PHE A 102 2.99 -19.24 -0.41
CA PHE A 102 1.61 -18.94 -0.07
C PHE A 102 0.84 -20.20 0.35
N LEU A 103 0.97 -21.31 -0.40
CA LEU A 103 0.32 -22.56 -0.05
C LEU A 103 0.82 -23.13 1.28
N LEU A 104 2.13 -23.07 1.53
CA LEU A 104 2.70 -23.48 2.82
C LEU A 104 2.19 -22.58 3.97
N ALA A 105 2.04 -21.29 3.74
CA ALA A 105 1.48 -20.39 4.75
C ALA A 105 0.02 -20.74 5.10
N VAL A 106 -0.79 -21.07 4.10
CA VAL A 106 -2.18 -21.52 4.32
C VAL A 106 -2.20 -22.83 5.11
N ILE A 107 -1.36 -23.81 4.74
CA ILE A 107 -1.24 -25.08 5.46
C ILE A 107 -0.78 -24.82 6.90
N GLY A 108 0.25 -23.99 7.10
CA GLY A 108 0.79 -23.63 8.41
C GLY A 108 -0.28 -23.00 9.30
N PHE A 109 -1.07 -22.09 8.77
CA PHE A 109 -2.17 -21.46 9.50
C PHE A 109 -3.25 -22.47 9.91
N ILE A 110 -3.70 -23.32 8.98
CA ILE A 110 -4.77 -24.31 9.25
C ILE A 110 -4.33 -25.33 10.28
N LYS A 111 -3.09 -25.84 10.13
CA LYS A 111 -2.53 -26.89 10.97
C LYS A 111 -2.27 -26.41 12.40
N ASN A 112 -1.79 -25.17 12.54
CA ASN A 112 -1.40 -24.58 13.81
C ASN A 112 -2.38 -23.50 14.31
N ARG A 113 -3.64 -23.52 13.85
CA ARG A 113 -4.65 -22.50 14.18
C ARG A 113 -4.96 -22.30 15.66
N LYS A 114 -4.53 -23.25 16.53
CA LYS A 114 -4.68 -23.15 17.99
C LYS A 114 -3.51 -22.41 18.67
N ASP A 115 -2.42 -22.21 17.96
CA ASP A 115 -1.28 -21.45 18.46
C ASP A 115 -1.60 -19.96 18.49
N PRO A 116 -1.51 -19.27 19.64
CA PRO A 116 -1.79 -17.85 19.75
C PRO A 116 -0.91 -16.98 18.84
N PHE A 117 0.34 -17.38 18.60
CA PHE A 117 1.22 -16.65 17.70
C PHE A 117 0.78 -16.75 16.24
N VAL A 118 0.38 -17.93 15.80
CA VAL A 118 -0.17 -18.15 14.45
C VAL A 118 -1.47 -17.37 14.25
N GLN A 119 -2.33 -17.35 15.28
CA GLN A 119 -3.55 -16.52 15.24
C GLN A 119 -3.22 -15.04 15.13
N TYR A 120 -2.25 -14.55 15.90
CA TYR A 120 -1.78 -13.17 15.83
C TYR A 120 -1.28 -12.82 14.41
N LEU A 121 -0.46 -13.66 13.80
CA LEU A 121 0.02 -13.48 12.43
C LEU A 121 -1.14 -13.40 11.44
N GLY A 122 -2.11 -14.31 11.55
CA GLY A 122 -3.30 -14.32 10.70
C GLY A 122 -4.13 -13.03 10.81
N VAL A 123 -4.39 -12.60 12.05
CA VAL A 123 -5.10 -11.34 12.32
C VAL A 123 -4.35 -10.14 11.75
N MET A 124 -3.03 -10.09 11.94
CA MET A 124 -2.20 -8.99 11.44
C MET A 124 -2.13 -8.95 9.90
N ILE A 125 -2.13 -10.11 9.23
CA ILE A 125 -2.21 -10.19 7.77
C ILE A 125 -3.55 -9.61 7.29
N VAL A 126 -4.67 -10.07 7.87
CA VAL A 126 -6.01 -9.59 7.49
C VAL A 126 -6.14 -8.09 7.76
N PHE A 127 -5.71 -7.63 8.93
CA PHE A 127 -5.74 -6.20 9.28
C PHE A 127 -4.92 -5.36 8.29
N SER A 128 -3.68 -5.78 7.99
CA SER A 128 -2.82 -5.08 7.04
C SER A 128 -3.43 -5.02 5.64
N LEU A 129 -4.10 -6.09 5.19
CA LEU A 129 -4.83 -6.11 3.92
C LEU A 129 -5.98 -5.12 3.91
N LEU A 130 -6.82 -5.13 4.94
CA LEU A 130 -7.97 -4.23 5.04
C LEU A 130 -7.55 -2.77 5.05
N VAL A 131 -6.43 -2.43 5.70
CA VAL A 131 -5.87 -1.08 5.65
C VAL A 131 -5.28 -0.77 4.25
N ALA A 132 -4.58 -1.74 3.63
CA ALA A 132 -3.97 -1.56 2.31
C ALA A 132 -5.00 -1.32 1.20
N PHE A 133 -6.18 -1.88 1.31
CA PHE A 133 -7.26 -1.68 0.34
C PHE A 133 -7.73 -0.21 0.26
N GLY A 134 -7.52 0.58 1.30
CA GLY A 134 -7.83 2.01 1.28
C GLY A 134 -9.22 2.31 0.71
N LYS A 135 -9.30 3.06 -0.38
CA LYS A 135 -10.57 3.43 -1.03
C LYS A 135 -11.30 2.26 -1.70
N GLU A 136 -10.62 1.17 -2.06
CA GLU A 136 -11.23 0.01 -2.70
C GLU A 136 -12.09 -0.82 -1.71
N PHE A 137 -11.73 -0.78 -0.41
CA PHE A 137 -12.51 -1.35 0.67
C PHE A 137 -12.39 -0.48 1.93
N PRO A 138 -13.16 0.61 2.02
CA PRO A 138 -12.89 1.72 2.94
C PRO A 138 -13.17 1.46 4.42
N LEU A 139 -13.84 0.36 4.79
CA LEU A 139 -14.33 0.13 6.15
C LEU A 139 -13.29 0.39 7.25
N VAL A 140 -12.13 -0.26 7.16
CA VAL A 140 -11.07 -0.14 8.18
C VAL A 140 -10.26 1.13 7.97
N TYR A 141 -9.97 1.47 6.72
CA TYR A 141 -9.20 2.66 6.40
C TYR A 141 -9.93 3.93 6.86
N ASP A 142 -11.22 4.06 6.59
CA ASP A 142 -12.04 5.21 7.01
C ASP A 142 -12.09 5.35 8.53
N LEU A 143 -12.24 4.21 9.23
CA LEU A 143 -12.21 4.21 10.69
C LEU A 143 -10.86 4.74 11.22
N MET A 144 -9.75 4.25 10.63
CA MET A 144 -8.41 4.71 10.99
C MET A 144 -8.18 6.18 10.62
N TYR A 145 -8.62 6.59 9.42
CA TYR A 145 -8.46 7.95 8.93
C TYR A 145 -9.18 8.99 9.79
N ARG A 146 -10.37 8.63 10.31
CA ARG A 146 -11.20 9.55 11.12
C ARG A 146 -10.83 9.56 12.60
N PHE A 147 -10.51 8.40 13.17
CA PHE A 147 -10.40 8.24 14.62
C PHE A 147 -8.97 8.05 15.11
N PHE A 148 -8.06 7.55 14.26
CA PHE A 148 -6.71 7.32 14.72
C PHE A 148 -5.85 8.59 14.58
N PRO A 149 -5.23 9.05 15.67
CA PRO A 149 -4.46 10.28 15.66
C PRO A 149 -3.31 10.22 14.66
N MET A 150 -3.12 11.29 13.90
CA MET A 150 -2.08 11.46 12.90
C MET A 150 -2.16 10.50 11.69
N PHE A 151 -3.12 9.58 11.61
CA PHE A 151 -3.24 8.64 10.50
C PHE A 151 -3.54 9.36 9.17
N ASN A 152 -4.31 10.44 9.22
CA ASN A 152 -4.62 11.31 8.09
C ASN A 152 -3.40 12.05 7.50
N LYS A 153 -2.23 11.96 8.13
CA LYS A 153 -0.96 12.51 7.62
C LYS A 153 -0.15 11.51 6.77
N PHE A 154 -0.55 10.23 6.80
CA PHE A 154 0.09 9.20 6.01
C PHE A 154 -0.56 9.06 4.64
N ARG A 155 0.27 8.74 3.66
CA ARG A 155 -0.09 8.47 2.27
C ARG A 155 0.34 7.05 1.91
N ILE A 156 -0.29 6.49 0.88
CA ILE A 156 0.08 5.17 0.32
C ILE A 156 -0.30 4.04 1.28
N PRO A 157 -1.60 3.69 1.35
CA PRO A 157 -2.08 2.59 2.18
C PRO A 157 -1.39 1.26 1.89
N SER A 158 -1.02 1.00 0.63
CA SER A 158 -0.34 -0.23 0.21
C SER A 158 1.04 -0.45 0.84
N MET A 159 1.67 0.56 1.44
CA MET A 159 2.94 0.37 2.15
C MET A 159 2.84 -0.59 3.35
N ILE A 160 1.67 -0.72 3.97
CA ILE A 160 1.47 -1.66 5.07
C ILE A 160 1.61 -3.13 4.64
N LEU A 161 1.55 -3.42 3.33
CA LEU A 161 1.72 -4.77 2.80
C LEU A 161 3.12 -5.35 3.06
N VAL A 162 4.10 -4.54 3.46
CA VAL A 162 5.41 -5.02 3.95
C VAL A 162 5.22 -5.98 5.13
N LEU A 163 4.24 -5.76 6.00
CA LEU A 163 3.92 -6.66 7.11
C LEU A 163 3.43 -8.02 6.58
N VAL A 164 2.58 -7.99 5.56
CA VAL A 164 2.10 -9.22 4.91
C VAL A 164 3.25 -10.01 4.29
N GLN A 165 4.19 -9.31 3.62
CA GLN A 165 5.39 -9.92 3.04
C GLN A 165 6.32 -10.56 4.09
N ILE A 166 6.31 -10.07 5.33
CA ILE A 166 7.06 -10.64 6.44
C ILE A 166 6.30 -11.81 7.06
N PHE A 167 5.00 -11.66 7.30
CA PHE A 167 4.22 -12.63 8.05
C PHE A 167 3.88 -13.90 7.25
N ILE A 168 3.67 -13.79 5.93
CA ILE A 168 3.39 -14.96 5.09
C ILE A 168 4.55 -15.97 5.08
N PRO A 169 5.84 -15.59 4.89
CA PRO A 169 6.96 -16.53 5.02
C PRO A 169 7.09 -17.14 6.41
N ILE A 170 6.80 -16.40 7.48
CA ILE A 170 6.81 -16.95 8.84
C ILE A 170 5.73 -18.03 8.98
N LEU A 171 4.51 -17.77 8.50
CA LEU A 171 3.44 -18.79 8.49
C LEU A 171 3.81 -19.98 7.60
N ALA A 172 4.50 -19.77 6.48
CA ALA A 172 4.97 -20.85 5.62
C ALA A 172 5.97 -21.78 6.36
N ALA A 173 6.83 -21.23 7.21
CA ALA A 173 7.72 -22.02 8.04
C ALA A 173 6.95 -22.93 9.03
N TYR A 174 5.78 -22.52 9.49
CA TYR A 174 4.88 -23.38 10.28
C TYR A 174 4.17 -24.46 9.45
N GLY A 175 4.22 -24.36 8.12
CA GLY A 175 3.59 -25.30 7.19
C GLY A 175 4.49 -26.49 6.80
N ILE A 176 5.77 -26.40 7.14
CA ILE A 176 6.76 -27.45 6.89
C ILE A 176 6.72 -28.45 8.04
#